data_81ec81ae4f3380bdd158f7c924767763
#
_entry.id   81ec81ae4f3380bdd158f7c924767763
#
_cell.length_a   1.000
_cell.length_b   1.000
_cell.length_c   1.000
_cell.angle_alpha   90.00
_cell.angle_beta   90.00
_cell.angle_gamma   90.00
#
_symmetry.space_group_name_H-M   'P 1'
#
loop_
_entity.id
_entity.type
_entity.pdbx_description
1 polymer ?
#
loop_
_entity_poly.entity_id
_entity_poly.type
_entity_poly.pdbx_seq_one_letter_code
_entity_poly.pdbx_strand_id
1 'polypeptide(L)'
;SVSETSPNDFATLSERSCNDAATLKSGNFTTETEILFMNQSENPIKTYWVNYGGGLEFYNTLLPGQEVLQQTALTHVWIVTDVNNQCLAIFEPVAEPARAVLR
;
A
#
# COMPACT_ATOMS: atom_id res chain seq x y z
N SER A 1 4.36 19.40 -22.47
CA SER A 1 3.53 18.26 -22.31
C SER A 1 3.80 17.60 -21.00
N VAL A 2 2.77 17.20 -20.40
CA VAL A 2 2.89 16.45 -19.18
C VAL A 2 3.32 15.05 -19.56
N SER A 3 4.45 14.64 -19.07
CA SER A 3 4.79 13.25 -19.19
C SER A 3 4.00 12.52 -18.12
N GLU A 4 2.95 11.88 -18.55
CA GLU A 4 2.22 11.01 -17.64
C GLU A 4 3.04 9.78 -17.42
N THR A 5 3.32 9.49 -16.17
CA THR A 5 3.99 8.25 -15.82
C THR A 5 2.99 7.11 -15.96
N SER A 6 3.25 6.17 -16.85
CA SER A 6 2.39 5.01 -16.95
C SER A 6 2.62 4.09 -15.74
N PRO A 7 1.65 3.23 -15.39
CA PRO A 7 1.85 2.30 -14.27
C PRO A 7 3.09 1.43 -14.41
N ASN A 8 3.54 1.16 -15.63
CA ASN A 8 4.75 0.37 -15.85
C ASN A 8 6.01 1.12 -15.49
N ASP A 9 5.94 2.45 -15.45
CA ASP A 9 7.08 3.31 -15.13
C ASP A 9 7.09 3.73 -13.66
N PHE A 10 6.09 3.33 -12.88
CA PHE A 10 6.08 3.62 -11.45
C PHE A 10 7.25 2.95 -10.77
N ALA A 11 7.89 3.67 -9.84
CA ALA A 11 8.88 3.06 -8.97
C ALA A 11 8.21 2.01 -8.08
N THR A 12 8.96 0.99 -7.68
CA THR A 12 8.44 -0.04 -6.78
C THR A 12 8.80 0.33 -5.35
N LEU A 13 7.80 0.37 -4.49
CA LEU A 13 8.00 0.66 -3.08
C LEU A 13 8.73 -0.49 -2.40
N SER A 14 9.61 -0.15 -1.47
CA SER A 14 10.26 -1.15 -0.62
C SER A 14 9.31 -1.59 0.48
N GLU A 15 9.29 -2.89 0.76
CA GLU A 15 8.47 -3.44 1.84
C GLU A 15 9.15 -3.16 3.18
N ARG A 16 8.35 -2.69 4.14
CA ARG A 16 8.81 -2.58 5.53
C ARG A 16 8.48 -3.87 6.27
N SER A 17 9.27 -4.15 7.30
CA SER A 17 9.03 -5.31 8.13
C SER A 17 7.69 -5.22 8.86
N CYS A 18 6.94 -6.31 8.89
CA CYS A 18 5.72 -6.39 9.67
C CYS A 18 5.96 -6.23 11.18
N ASN A 19 7.20 -6.37 11.62
CA ASN A 19 7.55 -6.15 13.02
C ASN A 19 7.37 -4.69 13.43
N ASP A 20 7.33 -3.78 12.46
CA ASP A 20 7.13 -2.35 12.73
C ASP A 20 5.66 -1.98 12.90
N ALA A 21 4.74 -2.90 12.65
CA ALA A 21 3.32 -2.60 12.62
C ALA A 21 2.80 -1.98 13.92
N ALA A 22 3.31 -2.44 15.06
CA ALA A 22 2.85 -1.97 16.37
C ALA A 22 3.23 -0.51 16.65
N THR A 23 4.23 0.02 15.95
CA THR A 23 4.74 1.37 16.18
C THR A 23 4.35 2.35 15.07
N LEU A 24 3.78 1.85 13.97
CA LEU A 24 3.43 2.68 12.83
C LEU A 24 1.99 3.17 12.92
N LYS A 25 1.80 4.39 12.47
CA LYS A 25 0.49 4.99 12.29
C LYS A 25 0.62 6.07 11.24
N SER A 26 -0.48 6.37 10.55
CA SER A 26 -0.47 7.45 9.58
C SER A 26 -0.31 8.80 10.27
N GLY A 27 0.47 9.68 9.66
CA GLY A 27 0.60 11.05 10.10
C GLY A 27 -0.51 11.91 9.49
N ASN A 28 -0.46 13.21 9.79
CA ASN A 28 -1.41 14.15 9.24
C ASN A 28 -1.31 14.21 7.73
N PHE A 29 -2.46 14.40 7.07
CA PHE A 29 -2.49 14.60 5.63
C PHE A 29 -1.62 15.79 5.24
N THR A 30 -0.77 15.60 4.24
CA THR A 30 0.10 16.65 3.72
C THR A 30 0.01 16.76 2.20
N THR A 31 0.46 15.74 1.47
CA THR A 31 0.54 15.75 0.01
C THR A 31 -0.14 14.52 -0.55
N GLU A 32 -1.04 14.71 -1.49
CA GLU A 32 -1.72 13.58 -2.14
C GLU A 32 -0.77 12.83 -3.04
N THR A 33 -0.91 11.52 -3.05
CA THR A 33 -0.17 10.63 -3.92
C THR A 33 -1.00 9.37 -4.16
N GLU A 34 -0.41 8.37 -4.78
CA GLU A 34 -1.10 7.13 -5.13
C GLU A 34 -0.19 5.93 -4.96
N ILE A 35 -0.79 4.80 -4.63
CA ILE A 35 -0.09 3.51 -4.62
C ILE A 35 -0.86 2.55 -5.52
N LEU A 36 -0.18 1.93 -6.45
CA LEU A 36 -0.75 0.85 -7.26
C LEU A 36 -0.43 -0.46 -6.57
N PHE A 37 -1.41 -1.02 -5.86
CA PHE A 37 -1.25 -2.32 -5.23
C PHE A 37 -1.44 -3.42 -6.27
N MET A 38 -0.47 -4.31 -6.37
CA MET A 38 -0.49 -5.40 -7.35
C MET A 38 -0.29 -6.73 -6.63
N ASN A 39 -1.28 -7.62 -6.77
CA ASN A 39 -1.14 -8.96 -6.20
C ASN A 39 -0.57 -9.91 -7.24
N GLN A 40 0.72 -10.15 -7.17
CA GLN A 40 1.41 -11.12 -8.01
C GLN A 40 1.68 -12.43 -7.26
N SER A 41 1.08 -12.59 -6.08
CA SER A 41 1.17 -13.82 -5.32
C SER A 41 0.12 -14.82 -5.81
N GLU A 42 0.17 -16.03 -5.27
CA GLU A 42 -0.79 -17.08 -5.63
C GLU A 42 -2.04 -17.07 -4.74
N ASN A 43 -2.10 -16.18 -3.78
CA ASN A 43 -3.18 -16.13 -2.80
C ASN A 43 -3.84 -14.77 -2.75
N PRO A 44 -5.13 -14.69 -2.36
CA PRO A 44 -5.77 -13.40 -2.15
C PRO A 44 -5.09 -12.61 -1.05
N ILE A 45 -5.06 -11.28 -1.19
CA ILE A 45 -4.51 -10.38 -0.19
C ILE A 45 -5.53 -9.30 0.14
N LYS A 46 -5.35 -8.66 1.30
CA LYS A 46 -6.19 -7.56 1.74
C LYS A 46 -5.32 -6.35 2.01
N THR A 47 -5.83 -5.16 1.68
CA THR A 47 -5.14 -3.91 1.97
C THR A 47 -5.85 -3.16 3.08
N TYR A 48 -5.09 -2.64 4.02
CA TYR A 48 -5.59 -1.86 5.15
C TYR A 48 -4.83 -0.56 5.27
N TRP A 49 -5.55 0.51 5.56
CA TRP A 49 -4.94 1.78 5.93
C TRP A 49 -4.74 1.81 7.45
N VAL A 50 -3.53 2.17 7.87
CA VAL A 50 -3.25 2.37 9.29
C VAL A 50 -3.69 3.79 9.63
N ASN A 51 -4.75 3.92 10.42
CA ASN A 51 -5.31 5.23 10.72
C ASN A 51 -4.45 6.01 11.72
N TYR A 52 -4.88 7.22 12.05
CA TYR A 52 -4.10 8.13 12.88
C TYR A 52 -3.91 7.62 14.31
N GLY A 53 -4.78 6.74 14.77
CA GLY A 53 -4.66 6.12 16.08
C GLY A 53 -3.91 4.79 16.06
N GLY A 54 -3.47 4.34 14.88
CA GLY A 54 -2.78 3.07 14.73
C GLY A 54 -3.70 1.89 14.46
N GLY A 55 -5.01 2.11 14.35
CA GLY A 55 -5.96 1.06 14.00
C GLY A 55 -5.96 0.77 12.50
N LEU A 56 -6.52 -0.36 12.12
CA LEU A 56 -6.57 -0.79 10.72
C LEU A 56 -7.95 -0.58 10.14
N GLU A 57 -8.01 0.00 8.94
CA GLU A 57 -9.25 0.18 8.20
C GLU A 57 -9.16 -0.56 6.89
N PHE A 58 -10.06 -1.50 6.66
CA PHE A 58 -10.08 -2.33 5.47
C PHE A 58 -10.44 -1.52 4.23
N TYR A 59 -9.70 -1.74 3.14
CA TYR A 59 -9.98 -1.08 1.86
C TYR A 59 -10.32 -2.05 0.75
N ASN A 60 -9.44 -2.99 0.43
CA ASN A 60 -9.62 -3.85 -0.73
C ASN A 60 -9.17 -5.27 -0.49
N THR A 61 -9.79 -6.19 -1.23
CA THR A 61 -9.30 -7.56 -1.38
C THR A 61 -8.86 -7.71 -2.83
N LEU A 62 -7.65 -8.18 -3.04
CA LEU A 62 -7.12 -8.44 -4.38
C LEU A 62 -6.90 -9.93 -4.55
N LEU A 63 -7.51 -10.49 -5.58
CA LEU A 63 -7.27 -11.87 -5.98
C LEU A 63 -5.95 -11.93 -6.76
N PRO A 64 -5.36 -13.13 -6.91
CA PRO A 64 -4.12 -13.27 -7.70
C PRO A 64 -4.26 -12.62 -9.07
N GLY A 65 -3.31 -11.79 -9.44
CA GLY A 65 -3.30 -11.09 -10.71
C GLY A 65 -4.08 -9.78 -10.73
N GLN A 66 -4.78 -9.44 -9.67
CA GLN A 66 -5.53 -8.17 -9.61
C GLN A 66 -4.67 -7.03 -9.11
N GLU A 67 -5.06 -5.82 -9.47
CA GLU A 67 -4.39 -4.61 -9.01
C GLU A 67 -5.41 -3.52 -8.76
N VAL A 68 -5.06 -2.56 -7.92
CA VAL A 68 -5.90 -1.39 -7.62
C VAL A 68 -5.03 -0.17 -7.42
N LEU A 69 -5.45 0.94 -8.00
CA LEU A 69 -4.79 2.22 -7.78
C LEU A 69 -5.47 2.91 -6.60
N GLN A 70 -4.74 3.01 -5.50
CA GLN A 70 -5.26 3.56 -4.25
C GLN A 70 -4.82 4.99 -4.06
N GLN A 71 -5.79 5.90 -3.93
CA GLN A 71 -5.50 7.29 -3.55
C GLN A 71 -5.05 7.32 -2.11
N THR A 72 -3.98 8.05 -1.83
CA THR A 72 -3.42 8.16 -0.49
C THR A 72 -2.70 9.50 -0.35
N ALA A 73 -1.90 9.64 0.69
CA ALA A 73 -1.10 10.84 0.93
C ALA A 73 0.22 10.45 1.58
N LEU A 74 1.22 11.31 1.46
CA LEU A 74 2.46 11.13 2.20
C LEU A 74 2.12 11.00 3.69
N THR A 75 2.92 10.25 4.42
CA THR A 75 2.74 9.94 5.84
C THR A 75 1.67 8.91 6.15
N HIS A 76 0.84 8.53 5.19
CA HIS A 76 -0.13 7.45 5.40
C HIS A 76 0.57 6.10 5.25
N VAL A 77 0.25 5.18 6.15
CA VAL A 77 0.86 3.85 6.19
C VAL A 77 -0.16 2.80 5.77
N TRP A 78 0.26 1.86 4.95
CA TRP A 78 -0.59 0.79 4.45
C TRP A 78 -0.03 -0.57 4.81
N ILE A 79 -0.91 -1.45 5.28
CA ILE A 79 -0.56 -2.83 5.60
C ILE A 79 -1.29 -3.76 4.63
N VAL A 80 -0.56 -4.73 4.11
CA VAL A 80 -1.14 -5.79 3.29
C VAL A 80 -1.09 -7.09 4.08
N THR A 81 -2.23 -7.76 4.13
CA THR A 81 -2.36 -9.03 4.88
C THR A 81 -2.84 -10.13 3.96
N ASP A 82 -2.76 -11.37 4.45
CA ASP A 82 -3.44 -12.50 3.83
C ASP A 82 -4.90 -12.59 4.32
N VAL A 83 -5.63 -13.62 3.87
CA VAL A 83 -7.04 -13.77 4.26
C VAL A 83 -7.22 -14.07 5.75
N ASN A 84 -6.17 -14.47 6.43
CA ASN A 84 -6.19 -14.74 7.86
C ASN A 84 -5.74 -13.52 8.68
N ASN A 85 -5.61 -12.36 8.03
CA ASN A 85 -5.18 -11.11 8.65
C ASN A 85 -3.73 -11.13 9.16
N GLN A 86 -2.91 -12.01 8.61
CA GLN A 86 -1.48 -12.00 8.92
C GLN A 86 -0.78 -11.00 8.02
N CYS A 87 0.01 -10.13 8.62
CA CYS A 87 0.74 -9.11 7.88
C CYS A 87 1.75 -9.73 6.92
N LEU A 88 1.68 -9.32 5.66
CA LEU A 88 2.64 -9.75 4.63
C LEU A 88 3.68 -8.66 4.37
N ALA A 89 3.25 -7.41 4.36
CA ALA A 89 4.13 -6.28 4.07
C ALA A 89 3.50 -4.98 4.53
N ILE A 90 4.35 -3.98 4.75
CA ILE A 90 3.92 -2.63 5.08
C ILE A 90 4.52 -1.71 4.02
N PHE A 91 3.72 -0.78 3.52
CA PHE A 91 4.15 0.18 2.52
C PHE A 91 3.88 1.59 2.98
N GLU A 92 4.82 2.48 2.67
CA GLU A 92 4.64 3.92 2.88
C GLU A 92 4.74 4.61 1.52
N PRO A 93 3.78 5.47 1.16
CA PRO A 93 3.82 6.15 -0.13
C PRO A 93 4.97 7.14 -0.21
N VAL A 94 5.35 7.45 -1.43
CA VAL A 94 6.33 8.49 -1.74
C VAL A 94 5.63 9.60 -2.51
N ALA A 95 6.32 10.71 -2.73
CA ALA A 95 5.73 11.91 -3.34
C ALA A 95 5.15 11.67 -4.74
N GLU A 96 5.60 10.64 -5.42
CA GLU A 96 5.13 10.28 -6.76
C GLU A 96 4.41 8.93 -6.70
N PRO A 97 3.48 8.67 -7.64
CA PRO A 97 2.82 7.37 -7.69
C PRO A 97 3.84 6.24 -7.77
N ALA A 98 3.59 5.17 -7.05
CA ALA A 98 4.50 4.04 -6.97
C ALA A 98 3.72 2.73 -6.86
N ARG A 99 4.39 1.61 -7.11
CA ARG A 99 3.79 0.29 -7.06
C ARG A 99 4.13 -0.40 -5.76
N ALA A 100 3.14 -1.07 -5.17
CA ALA A 100 3.33 -1.97 -4.05
C ALA A 100 3.04 -3.39 -4.56
N VAL A 101 4.07 -4.16 -4.79
CA VAL A 101 3.96 -5.47 -5.42
C VAL A 101 4.06 -6.58 -4.37
N LEU A 102 3.04 -7.42 -4.31
CA LEU A 102 2.98 -8.59 -3.43
C LEU A 102 3.27 -9.84 -4.26
N ARG A 103 4.24 -10.61 -3.84
CA ARG A 103 4.70 -11.81 -4.57
C ARG A 103 4.58 -13.07 -3.74
#